data_1e7cb4fd9b96923966ac70cf8bde8cbe
#
_entry.id   1e7cb4fd9b96923966ac70cf8bde8cbe
#
_cell.length_a   1.000
_cell.length_b   1.000
_cell.length_c   1.000
_cell.angle_alpha   90.00
_cell.angle_beta   90.00
_cell.angle_gamma   90.00
#
_symmetry.space_group_name_H-M   'P 1'
#
loop_
_entity.id
_entity.type
_entity.pdbx_description
1 polymer ?
#
loop_
_entity_poly.entity_id
_entity_poly.type
_entity_poly.pdbx_seq_one_letter_code
_entity_poly.pdbx_strand_id
1 'polypeptide(L)'
;MEGTVMAGKSRWLGFPETDDLGAVLGQFEGKTIGVPGNGSIHDVILKDSIARYAPGGNITVRNYPWADLVTEAVAKEEVAAAFGTPALAIAIKRFAGGKILYPAARLWPYNPSYGIVVDRSFLNAHRETVERFLIAHEETEAVLRNDPADAAQAIADHVGIIDREFVLETLRVSPKYCAALTGEYIASTMAFVGALRKRGYIKREPDKDEIFDTSLIAKIHPEKDHYGDGMA
;
A
#
# COMPACT_ATOMS: atom_id res chain seq x y z
N MET A 1 -4.64 0.02 4.31
CA MET A 1 -5.36 0.14 3.05
C MET A 1 -4.42 0.62 1.98
N GLU A 2 -4.78 1.12 0.93
CA GLU A 2 -4.09 1.66 -0.27
C GLU A 2 -2.59 1.98 -0.12
N GLY A 3 -1.82 0.98 0.28
CA GLY A 3 -0.38 1.13 0.56
C GLY A 3 0.51 0.88 -0.66
N THR A 4 -0.04 0.90 -1.89
CA THR A 4 0.74 0.74 -3.12
C THR A 4 0.70 2.01 -3.93
N VAL A 5 1.86 2.60 -4.19
CA VAL A 5 2.04 3.77 -5.07
C VAL A 5 2.97 3.41 -6.23
N MET A 6 2.83 4.12 -7.35
CA MET A 6 3.81 4.08 -8.43
C MET A 6 4.74 5.28 -8.31
N ALA A 7 6.05 5.06 -8.34
CA ALA A 7 7.06 6.11 -8.30
C ALA A 7 8.16 5.86 -9.34
N GLY A 8 8.83 6.93 -9.77
CA GLY A 8 9.90 6.84 -10.74
C GLY A 8 10.61 8.17 -10.94
N LYS A 9 11.56 8.24 -11.87
CA LYS A 9 12.30 9.49 -12.16
C LYS A 9 11.34 10.63 -12.52
N SER A 10 11.67 11.85 -12.12
CA SER A 10 10.80 13.04 -12.29
C SER A 10 10.52 13.40 -13.75
N ARG A 11 11.30 12.90 -14.72
CA ARG A 11 11.09 13.09 -16.15
C ARG A 11 9.86 12.37 -16.73
N TRP A 12 9.33 11.36 -16.01
CA TRP A 12 8.15 10.62 -16.48
C TRP A 12 6.87 11.41 -16.23
N LEU A 13 5.94 11.31 -17.16
CA LEU A 13 4.59 11.85 -17.00
C LEU A 13 3.88 11.06 -15.86
N GLY A 14 3.10 11.75 -15.05
CA GLY A 14 2.36 11.13 -13.97
C GLY A 14 1.27 12.04 -13.43
N PHE A 15 0.63 11.63 -12.37
CA PHE A 15 -0.35 12.44 -11.65
C PHE A 15 0.34 13.67 -10.98
N PRO A 16 -0.25 14.89 -11.01
CA PRO A 16 -1.57 15.25 -11.55
C PRO A 16 -1.56 15.65 -13.05
N GLU A 17 -0.45 15.57 -13.74
CA GLU A 17 -0.36 15.95 -15.16
C GLU A 17 -1.28 15.08 -16.04
N THR A 18 -1.56 13.84 -15.62
CA THR A 18 -2.55 12.94 -16.23
C THR A 18 -3.20 12.02 -15.19
N ASP A 19 -4.49 11.74 -15.38
CA ASP A 19 -5.27 10.74 -14.64
C ASP A 19 -5.33 9.39 -15.35
N ASP A 20 -4.82 9.30 -16.58
CA ASP A 20 -4.86 8.09 -17.39
C ASP A 20 -3.69 7.17 -17.02
N LEU A 21 -3.96 6.11 -16.24
CA LEU A 21 -2.97 5.10 -15.89
C LEU A 21 -2.42 4.38 -17.13
N GLY A 22 -3.22 4.24 -18.19
CA GLY A 22 -2.76 3.65 -19.45
C GLY A 22 -1.70 4.53 -20.11
N ALA A 23 -1.90 5.84 -20.14
CA ALA A 23 -0.89 6.80 -20.62
C ALA A 23 0.38 6.78 -19.76
N VAL A 24 0.24 6.69 -18.41
CA VAL A 24 1.38 6.56 -17.52
C VAL A 24 2.14 5.27 -17.77
N LEU A 25 1.47 4.12 -17.87
CA LEU A 25 2.10 2.82 -18.12
C LEU A 25 2.69 2.72 -19.53
N GLY A 26 2.08 3.34 -20.53
CA GLY A 26 2.55 3.33 -21.92
C GLY A 26 3.97 3.89 -22.09
N GLN A 27 4.42 4.79 -21.21
CA GLN A 27 5.79 5.32 -21.22
C GLN A 27 6.85 4.26 -20.92
N PHE A 28 6.44 3.15 -20.33
CA PHE A 28 7.32 2.06 -19.90
C PHE A 28 7.34 0.89 -20.88
N GLU A 29 6.81 1.07 -22.07
CA GLU A 29 6.94 0.07 -23.15
C GLU A 29 8.42 -0.27 -23.41
N GLY A 30 8.74 -1.56 -23.45
CA GLY A 30 10.11 -2.07 -23.57
C GLY A 30 10.99 -1.86 -22.32
N LYS A 31 10.44 -1.40 -21.22
CA LYS A 31 11.19 -1.10 -19.98
C LYS A 31 10.83 -2.06 -18.85
N THR A 32 11.63 -2.00 -17.79
CA THR A 32 11.43 -2.78 -16.58
C THR A 32 10.88 -1.90 -15.46
N ILE A 33 9.86 -2.39 -14.75
CA ILE A 33 9.34 -1.80 -13.51
C ILE A 33 9.70 -2.71 -12.35
N GLY A 34 10.27 -2.15 -11.27
CA GLY A 34 10.67 -2.86 -10.07
C GLY A 34 9.56 -2.96 -9.04
N VAL A 35 9.48 -4.09 -8.33
CA VAL A 35 8.56 -4.29 -7.20
C VAL A 35 9.24 -5.07 -6.08
N PRO A 36 8.94 -4.80 -4.79
CA PRO A 36 9.39 -5.64 -3.70
C PRO A 36 8.51 -6.89 -3.59
N GLY A 37 9.15 -8.07 -3.56
CA GLY A 37 8.50 -9.35 -3.32
C GLY A 37 7.64 -9.88 -4.48
N ASN A 38 7.94 -11.09 -4.93
CA ASN A 38 7.09 -11.80 -5.88
C ASN A 38 5.79 -12.23 -5.18
N GLY A 39 4.63 -12.00 -5.81
CA GLY A 39 3.32 -12.28 -5.22
C GLY A 39 2.91 -11.31 -4.11
N SER A 40 3.69 -10.26 -3.85
CA SER A 40 3.29 -9.18 -2.96
C SER A 40 2.10 -8.42 -3.54
N ILE A 41 1.41 -7.65 -2.69
CA ILE A 41 0.31 -6.80 -3.17
C ILE A 41 0.77 -5.85 -4.28
N HIS A 42 1.98 -5.32 -4.20
CA HIS A 42 2.57 -4.42 -5.19
C HIS A 42 2.77 -5.11 -6.54
N ASP A 43 3.26 -6.35 -6.52
CA ASP A 43 3.44 -7.19 -7.71
C ASP A 43 2.11 -7.52 -8.38
N VAL A 44 1.10 -7.89 -7.59
CA VAL A 44 -0.24 -8.20 -8.10
C VAL A 44 -0.91 -6.98 -8.70
N ILE A 45 -0.86 -5.83 -8.01
CA ILE A 45 -1.44 -4.57 -8.49
C ILE A 45 -0.76 -4.13 -9.79
N LEU A 46 0.57 -4.16 -9.87
CA LEU A 46 1.30 -3.82 -11.10
C LEU A 46 0.89 -4.72 -12.27
N LYS A 47 0.92 -6.04 -12.06
CA LYS A 47 0.56 -7.02 -13.11
C LYS A 47 -0.90 -6.89 -13.54
N ASP A 48 -1.81 -6.58 -12.61
CA ASP A 48 -3.21 -6.33 -12.92
C ASP A 48 -3.38 -5.01 -13.70
N SER A 49 -2.69 -3.96 -13.30
CA SER A 49 -2.68 -2.67 -13.99
C SER A 49 -2.15 -2.79 -15.42
N ILE A 50 -1.04 -3.51 -15.63
CA ILE A 50 -0.52 -3.77 -16.98
C ILE A 50 -1.56 -4.50 -17.83
N ALA A 51 -2.16 -5.56 -17.29
CA ALA A 51 -3.15 -6.36 -18.03
C ALA A 51 -4.41 -5.57 -18.42
N ARG A 52 -4.82 -4.60 -17.63
CA ARG A 52 -6.02 -3.78 -17.87
C ARG A 52 -5.76 -2.57 -18.75
N TYR A 53 -4.67 -1.87 -18.51
CA TYR A 53 -4.44 -0.52 -19.04
C TYR A 53 -3.34 -0.46 -20.11
N ALA A 54 -2.50 -1.50 -20.21
CA ALA A 54 -1.47 -1.64 -21.24
C ALA A 54 -1.48 -3.05 -21.84
N PRO A 55 -2.66 -3.58 -22.30
CA PRO A 55 -2.75 -4.93 -22.84
C PRO A 55 -1.90 -5.04 -24.12
N GLY A 56 -1.02 -6.04 -24.16
CA GLY A 56 -0.08 -6.23 -25.26
C GLY A 56 1.21 -5.42 -25.16
N GLY A 57 1.33 -4.56 -24.14
CA GLY A 57 2.57 -3.83 -23.85
C GLY A 57 3.68 -4.77 -23.37
N ASN A 58 4.91 -4.48 -23.83
CA ASN A 58 6.12 -5.22 -23.42
C ASN A 58 6.77 -4.56 -22.19
N ILE A 59 6.05 -4.57 -21.05
CA ILE A 59 6.56 -4.08 -19.78
C ILE A 59 7.06 -5.26 -18.95
N THR A 60 8.34 -5.27 -18.61
CA THR A 60 8.94 -6.31 -17.76
C THR A 60 8.75 -5.96 -16.28
N VAL A 61 8.29 -6.92 -15.48
CA VAL A 61 8.22 -6.80 -14.02
C VAL A 61 9.41 -7.51 -13.39
N ARG A 62 10.24 -6.77 -12.61
CA ARG A 62 11.36 -7.34 -11.87
C ARG A 62 11.06 -7.30 -10.37
N ASN A 63 11.09 -8.46 -9.74
CA ASN A 63 10.89 -8.60 -8.31
C ASN A 63 12.23 -8.53 -7.56
N TYR A 64 12.24 -7.77 -6.47
CA TYR A 64 13.36 -7.61 -5.56
C TYR A 64 13.00 -8.17 -4.18
N PRO A 65 13.95 -8.78 -3.44
CA PRO A 65 13.65 -9.31 -2.10
C PRO A 65 13.29 -8.22 -1.08
N TRP A 66 13.80 -6.98 -1.26
CA TRP A 66 13.62 -5.87 -0.33
C TRP A 66 13.31 -4.57 -1.06
N ALA A 67 12.58 -3.67 -0.39
CA ALA A 67 12.20 -2.37 -0.95
C ALA A 67 13.41 -1.46 -1.24
N ASP A 68 14.44 -1.52 -0.42
CA ASP A 68 15.65 -0.70 -0.57
C ASP A 68 16.37 -0.99 -1.90
N LEU A 69 16.42 -2.26 -2.29
CA LEU A 69 17.00 -2.66 -3.58
C LEU A 69 16.23 -2.11 -4.78
N VAL A 70 14.92 -1.89 -4.64
CA VAL A 70 14.11 -1.24 -5.69
C VAL A 70 14.49 0.23 -5.81
N THR A 71 14.67 0.93 -4.68
CA THR A 71 15.12 2.33 -4.68
C THR A 71 16.48 2.48 -5.36
N GLU A 72 17.43 1.61 -5.03
CA GLU A 72 18.76 1.58 -5.64
C GLU A 72 18.67 1.32 -7.16
N ALA A 73 17.86 0.35 -7.57
CA ALA A 73 17.66 0.02 -8.98
C ALA A 73 17.05 1.20 -9.79
N VAL A 74 16.13 1.97 -9.20
CA VAL A 74 15.61 3.21 -9.81
C VAL A 74 16.71 4.28 -9.87
N ALA A 75 17.52 4.42 -8.82
CA ALA A 75 18.62 5.38 -8.79
C ALA A 75 19.65 5.10 -9.88
N LYS A 76 20.02 3.83 -10.06
CA LYS A 76 20.94 3.34 -11.11
C LYS A 76 20.32 3.20 -12.50
N GLU A 77 19.04 3.48 -12.66
CA GLU A 77 18.27 3.32 -13.89
C GLU A 77 18.22 1.86 -14.43
N GLU A 78 18.44 0.89 -13.56
CA GLU A 78 18.24 -0.54 -13.88
C GLU A 78 16.76 -0.89 -14.06
N VAL A 79 15.88 -0.14 -13.40
CA VAL A 79 14.43 -0.12 -13.62
C VAL A 79 13.95 1.32 -13.84
N ALA A 80 12.93 1.48 -14.68
CA ALA A 80 12.44 2.79 -15.07
C ALA A 80 11.50 3.41 -14.03
N ALA A 81 10.77 2.57 -13.30
CA ALA A 81 9.83 2.95 -12.24
C ALA A 81 9.69 1.82 -11.21
N ALA A 82 8.97 2.08 -10.15
CA ALA A 82 8.67 1.13 -9.09
C ALA A 82 7.20 1.18 -8.68
N PHE A 83 6.66 0.02 -8.28
CA PHE A 83 5.45 -0.09 -7.47
C PHE A 83 5.85 -0.54 -6.08
N GLY A 84 5.36 0.16 -5.06
CA GLY A 84 5.73 -0.18 -3.68
C GLY A 84 5.00 0.66 -2.64
N THR A 85 5.50 0.64 -1.43
CA THR A 85 4.92 1.38 -0.30
C THR A 85 5.11 2.90 -0.45
N PRO A 86 4.33 3.73 0.27
CA PRO A 86 4.59 5.16 0.39
C PRO A 86 6.04 5.47 0.79
N ALA A 87 6.61 4.74 1.75
CA ALA A 87 8.01 4.92 2.17
C ALA A 87 8.99 4.67 1.02
N LEU A 88 8.77 3.64 0.19
CA LEU A 88 9.58 3.41 -1.02
C LEU A 88 9.49 4.60 -1.98
N ALA A 89 8.29 5.16 -2.19
CA ALA A 89 8.12 6.32 -3.07
C ALA A 89 8.86 7.55 -2.56
N ILE A 90 8.84 7.79 -1.25
CA ILE A 90 9.60 8.89 -0.63
C ILE A 90 11.11 8.63 -0.70
N ALA A 91 11.56 7.39 -0.53
CA ALA A 91 12.98 7.04 -0.74
C ALA A 91 13.41 7.31 -2.20
N ILE A 92 12.60 6.94 -3.19
CA ILE A 92 12.86 7.25 -4.61
C ILE A 92 12.91 8.77 -4.84
N LYS A 93 11.98 9.52 -4.23
CA LYS A 93 11.99 11.00 -4.31
C LYS A 93 13.30 11.58 -3.78
N ARG A 94 13.74 11.15 -2.59
CA ARG A 94 14.93 11.70 -1.92
C ARG A 94 16.24 11.24 -2.53
N PHE A 95 16.36 9.96 -2.85
CA PHE A 95 17.65 9.35 -3.18
C PHE A 95 17.83 9.05 -4.67
N ALA A 96 16.75 9.06 -5.44
CA ALA A 96 16.79 8.76 -6.88
C ALA A 96 16.33 9.92 -7.77
N GLY A 97 16.05 11.11 -7.22
CA GLY A 97 15.55 12.25 -7.99
C GLY A 97 14.20 11.95 -8.65
N GLY A 98 13.35 11.23 -7.94
CA GLY A 98 12.06 10.78 -8.46
C GLY A 98 10.87 11.56 -7.94
N LYS A 99 9.68 11.14 -8.39
CA LYS A 99 8.37 11.61 -7.92
C LYS A 99 7.38 10.45 -7.86
N ILE A 100 6.25 10.66 -7.18
CA ILE A 100 5.10 9.77 -7.31
C ILE A 100 4.51 9.98 -8.72
N LEU A 101 4.36 8.88 -9.45
CA LEU A 101 3.80 8.88 -10.79
C LEU A 101 2.30 8.57 -10.78
N TYR A 102 1.86 7.77 -9.81
CA TYR A 102 0.44 7.48 -9.65
C TYR A 102 0.10 7.16 -8.20
N PRO A 103 -0.88 7.85 -7.58
CA PRO A 103 -1.16 7.71 -6.16
C PRO A 103 -1.91 6.42 -5.83
N ALA A 104 -1.76 5.97 -4.58
CA ALA A 104 -2.31 4.72 -4.10
C ALA A 104 -3.84 4.63 -4.24
N ALA A 105 -4.55 5.69 -3.89
CA ALA A 105 -6.01 5.75 -3.95
C ALA A 105 -6.61 5.51 -5.35
N ARG A 106 -5.81 5.68 -6.40
CA ARG A 106 -6.25 5.52 -7.79
C ARG A 106 -5.77 4.23 -8.44
N LEU A 107 -4.76 3.54 -7.87
CA LEU A 107 -4.26 2.27 -8.41
C LEU A 107 -5.22 1.12 -8.14
N TRP A 108 -5.65 0.98 -6.90
CA TRP A 108 -6.61 -0.04 -6.46
C TRP A 108 -7.28 0.45 -5.18
N PRO A 109 -8.39 1.18 -5.27
CA PRO A 109 -9.08 1.72 -4.11
C PRO A 109 -9.42 0.67 -3.06
N TYR A 110 -9.24 0.99 -1.79
CA TYR A 110 -9.50 0.12 -0.64
C TYR A 110 -8.73 -1.21 -0.65
N ASN A 111 -7.58 -1.31 -1.37
CA ASN A 111 -6.83 -2.55 -1.43
C ASN A 111 -6.29 -2.99 -0.06
N PRO A 112 -6.12 -4.32 0.16
CA PRO A 112 -5.72 -4.87 1.46
C PRO A 112 -4.19 -4.79 1.69
N SER A 113 -3.56 -3.61 1.52
CA SER A 113 -2.12 -3.45 1.77
C SER A 113 -1.74 -3.59 3.23
N TYR A 114 -2.63 -3.23 4.12
CA TYR A 114 -2.44 -3.32 5.57
C TYR A 114 -3.65 -3.96 6.22
N GLY A 115 -3.40 -4.72 7.27
CA GLY A 115 -4.44 -5.34 8.08
C GLY A 115 -3.85 -6.01 9.30
N ILE A 116 -4.63 -6.11 10.36
CA ILE A 116 -4.28 -6.86 11.56
C ILE A 116 -4.74 -8.29 11.34
N VAL A 117 -3.80 -9.22 11.35
CA VAL A 117 -4.07 -10.65 11.20
C VAL A 117 -3.87 -11.33 12.55
N VAL A 118 -4.88 -12.06 12.99
CA VAL A 118 -4.87 -12.80 14.26
C VAL A 118 -5.17 -14.27 13.99
N ASP A 119 -4.39 -15.17 14.58
CA ASP A 119 -4.71 -16.59 14.55
C ASP A 119 -6.08 -16.84 15.19
N ARG A 120 -6.92 -17.64 14.55
CA ARG A 120 -8.30 -17.89 15.00
C ARG A 120 -8.37 -18.61 16.36
N SER A 121 -7.44 -19.50 16.63
CA SER A 121 -7.38 -20.20 17.93
C SER A 121 -6.96 -19.23 19.03
N PHE A 122 -6.01 -18.33 18.74
CA PHE A 122 -5.61 -17.28 19.67
C PHE A 122 -6.76 -16.31 19.95
N LEU A 123 -7.45 -15.84 18.90
CA LEU A 123 -8.62 -14.96 19.05
C LEU A 123 -9.68 -15.57 19.95
N ASN A 124 -9.99 -16.88 19.75
CA ASN A 124 -11.00 -17.58 20.55
C ASN A 124 -10.58 -17.75 22.01
N ALA A 125 -9.30 -18.04 22.26
CA ALA A 125 -8.78 -18.26 23.61
C ALA A 125 -8.46 -16.98 24.38
N HIS A 126 -8.13 -15.88 23.66
CA HIS A 126 -7.59 -14.63 24.22
C HIS A 126 -8.31 -13.39 23.69
N ARG A 127 -9.62 -13.46 23.53
CA ARG A 127 -10.44 -12.40 22.92
C ARG A 127 -10.24 -11.03 23.58
N GLU A 128 -10.16 -11.01 24.92
CA GLU A 128 -9.92 -9.76 25.68
C GLU A 128 -8.54 -9.14 25.36
N THR A 129 -7.52 -9.97 25.16
CA THR A 129 -6.19 -9.48 24.78
C THR A 129 -6.21 -8.83 23.39
N VAL A 130 -6.91 -9.43 22.43
CA VAL A 130 -7.08 -8.87 21.10
C VAL A 130 -7.89 -7.58 21.14
N GLU A 131 -8.94 -7.51 21.95
CA GLU A 131 -9.75 -6.29 22.12
C GLU A 131 -8.90 -5.15 22.68
N ARG A 132 -8.12 -5.38 23.72
CA ARG A 132 -7.21 -4.36 24.28
C ARG A 132 -6.15 -3.92 23.27
N PHE A 133 -5.62 -4.84 22.46
CA PHE A 133 -4.69 -4.50 21.41
C PHE A 133 -5.35 -3.58 20.37
N LEU A 134 -6.57 -3.89 19.93
CA LEU A 134 -7.29 -3.06 18.96
C LEU A 134 -7.62 -1.67 19.51
N ILE A 135 -7.97 -1.55 20.80
CA ILE A 135 -8.18 -0.25 21.45
C ILE A 135 -6.89 0.58 21.41
N ALA A 136 -5.76 0.01 21.84
CA ALA A 136 -4.47 0.71 21.82
C ALA A 136 -4.03 1.07 20.38
N HIS A 137 -4.35 0.22 19.41
CA HIS A 137 -4.09 0.49 18.00
C HIS A 137 -4.88 1.69 17.50
N GLU A 138 -6.20 1.76 17.76
CA GLU A 138 -7.03 2.90 17.38
C GLU A 138 -6.62 4.21 18.07
N GLU A 139 -6.23 4.15 19.36
CA GLU A 139 -5.65 5.30 20.05
C GLU A 139 -4.38 5.80 19.36
N THR A 140 -3.50 4.88 18.94
CA THR A 140 -2.27 5.23 18.21
C THR A 140 -2.57 5.80 16.82
N GLU A 141 -3.53 5.23 16.10
CA GLU A 141 -3.96 5.77 14.81
C GLU A 141 -4.57 7.16 14.92
N ALA A 142 -5.29 7.43 16.01
CA ALA A 142 -5.81 8.77 16.31
C ALA A 142 -4.66 9.78 16.48
N VAL A 143 -3.56 9.42 17.13
CA VAL A 143 -2.35 10.27 17.22
C VAL A 143 -1.75 10.51 15.83
N LEU A 144 -1.61 9.48 15.00
CA LEU A 144 -1.10 9.63 13.63
C LEU A 144 -1.95 10.57 12.78
N ARG A 145 -3.27 10.58 12.97
CA ARG A 145 -4.20 11.45 12.25
C ARG A 145 -4.19 12.89 12.77
N ASN A 146 -4.20 13.04 14.08
CA ASN A 146 -4.44 14.35 14.74
C ASN A 146 -3.15 15.12 14.99
N ASP A 147 -2.05 14.41 15.23
CA ASP A 147 -0.74 15.00 15.53
C ASP A 147 0.39 14.28 14.74
N PRO A 148 0.36 14.37 13.41
CA PRO A 148 1.34 13.66 12.57
C PRO A 148 2.78 14.14 12.79
N ALA A 149 2.97 15.35 13.34
CA ALA A 149 4.29 15.90 13.59
C ALA A 149 4.98 15.21 14.77
N ASP A 150 4.26 15.02 15.87
CA ASP A 150 4.78 14.33 17.06
C ASP A 150 4.87 12.82 16.82
N ALA A 151 3.88 12.25 16.12
CA ALA A 151 3.95 10.86 15.67
C ALA A 151 5.20 10.59 14.81
N ALA A 152 5.50 11.49 13.87
CA ALA A 152 6.68 11.36 13.02
C ALA A 152 8.00 11.45 13.81
N GLN A 153 8.05 12.31 14.82
CA GLN A 153 9.22 12.39 15.69
C GLN A 153 9.40 11.10 16.49
N ALA A 154 8.33 10.60 17.12
CA ALA A 154 8.36 9.36 17.89
C ALA A 154 8.79 8.15 17.03
N ILE A 155 8.31 8.06 15.79
CA ILE A 155 8.70 7.02 14.84
C ILE A 155 10.18 7.16 14.47
N ALA A 156 10.64 8.36 14.15
CA ALA A 156 12.04 8.61 13.79
C ALA A 156 12.98 8.25 14.94
N ASP A 157 12.65 8.63 16.17
CA ASP A 157 13.44 8.33 17.36
C ASP A 157 13.51 6.81 17.63
N HIS A 158 12.38 6.10 17.41
CA HIS A 158 12.32 4.66 17.62
C HIS A 158 13.09 3.87 16.55
N VAL A 159 12.96 4.26 15.28
CA VAL A 159 13.62 3.59 14.15
C VAL A 159 15.12 3.93 14.08
N GLY A 160 15.49 5.17 14.38
CA GLY A 160 16.88 5.63 14.52
C GLY A 160 17.67 5.80 13.23
N ILE A 161 17.19 5.34 12.09
CA ILE A 161 17.89 5.41 10.77
C ILE A 161 17.15 6.28 9.74
N ILE A 162 16.00 6.82 10.10
CA ILE A 162 15.20 7.74 9.27
C ILE A 162 14.95 9.02 10.04
N ASP A 163 14.87 10.13 9.34
CA ASP A 163 14.57 11.42 9.95
C ASP A 163 13.04 11.69 10.02
N ARG A 164 12.67 12.62 10.90
CA ARG A 164 11.29 13.06 11.09
C ARG A 164 10.63 13.51 9.78
N GLU A 165 11.35 14.20 8.91
CA GLU A 165 10.80 14.72 7.66
C GLU A 165 10.50 13.57 6.67
N PHE A 166 11.34 12.53 6.64
CA PHE A 166 11.05 11.33 5.87
C PHE A 166 9.73 10.68 6.30
N VAL A 167 9.51 10.59 7.62
CA VAL A 167 8.27 10.02 8.17
C VAL A 167 7.08 10.91 7.83
N LEU A 168 7.19 12.23 8.02
CA LEU A 168 6.14 13.20 7.66
C LEU A 168 5.77 13.13 6.18
N GLU A 169 6.75 13.11 5.28
CA GLU A 169 6.49 12.97 3.86
C GLU A 169 5.79 11.64 3.54
N THR A 170 6.19 10.56 4.21
CA THR A 170 5.57 9.24 4.06
C THR A 170 4.11 9.27 4.53
N LEU A 171 3.83 9.85 5.69
CA LEU A 171 2.46 9.98 6.22
C LEU A 171 1.55 10.81 5.31
N ARG A 172 2.07 11.87 4.67
CA ARG A 172 1.29 12.71 3.73
C ARG A 172 0.80 11.95 2.50
N VAL A 173 1.54 10.95 2.05
CA VAL A 173 1.20 10.14 0.85
C VAL A 173 0.67 8.75 1.20
N SER A 174 0.64 8.42 2.48
CA SER A 174 0.01 7.20 2.99
C SER A 174 -1.51 7.38 3.09
N PRO A 175 -2.28 6.28 3.00
CA PRO A 175 -3.68 6.31 3.36
C PRO A 175 -3.83 6.74 4.82
N LYS A 176 -4.97 7.28 5.19
CA LYS A 176 -5.28 7.51 6.61
C LYS A 176 -5.46 6.15 7.27
N TYR A 177 -4.71 5.93 8.34
CA TYR A 177 -4.79 4.69 9.10
C TYR A 177 -6.10 4.61 9.87
N CYS A 178 -6.77 3.48 9.76
CA CYS A 178 -8.03 3.19 10.42
C CYS A 178 -8.24 1.67 10.40
N ALA A 179 -8.59 1.06 11.52
CA ALA A 179 -8.81 -0.38 11.59
C ALA A 179 -10.24 -0.80 11.22
N ALA A 180 -11.12 0.13 10.85
CA ALA A 180 -12.49 -0.19 10.42
C ALA A 180 -12.50 -1.16 9.23
N LEU A 181 -13.32 -2.20 9.30
CA LEU A 181 -13.54 -3.15 8.22
C LEU A 181 -14.83 -2.77 7.48
N THR A 182 -14.71 -1.81 6.55
CA THR A 182 -15.85 -1.34 5.75
C THR A 182 -16.27 -2.34 4.68
N GLY A 183 -17.49 -2.16 4.15
CA GLY A 183 -17.98 -2.96 3.03
C GLY A 183 -17.09 -2.83 1.79
N GLU A 184 -16.58 -1.63 1.52
CA GLU A 184 -15.67 -1.33 0.41
C GLU A 184 -14.32 -2.03 0.57
N TYR A 185 -13.75 -2.01 1.78
CA TYR A 185 -12.50 -2.71 2.07
C TYR A 185 -12.67 -4.23 1.92
N ILE A 186 -13.76 -4.79 2.45
CA ILE A 186 -14.07 -6.22 2.32
C ILE A 186 -14.26 -6.58 0.83
N ALA A 187 -15.06 -5.82 0.09
CA ALA A 187 -15.29 -6.06 -1.33
C ALA A 187 -14.00 -5.97 -2.16
N SER A 188 -13.16 -4.96 -1.90
CA SER A 188 -11.87 -4.79 -2.57
C SER A 188 -10.90 -5.94 -2.23
N THR A 189 -10.89 -6.40 -0.99
CA THR A 189 -10.10 -7.58 -0.57
C THR A 189 -10.56 -8.84 -1.30
N MET A 190 -11.87 -9.07 -1.41
CA MET A 190 -12.38 -10.23 -2.14
C MET A 190 -12.08 -10.16 -3.65
N ALA A 191 -12.11 -8.97 -4.24
CA ALA A 191 -11.64 -8.77 -5.62
C ALA A 191 -10.15 -9.08 -5.77
N PHE A 192 -9.35 -8.72 -4.76
CA PHE A 192 -7.92 -9.03 -4.72
C PHE A 192 -7.66 -10.54 -4.57
N VAL A 193 -8.47 -11.26 -3.77
CA VAL A 193 -8.46 -12.73 -3.69
C VAL A 193 -8.65 -13.35 -5.09
N GLY A 194 -9.63 -12.85 -5.86
CA GLY A 194 -9.85 -13.29 -7.24
C GLY A 194 -8.63 -13.04 -8.15
N ALA A 195 -7.96 -11.90 -8.01
CA ALA A 195 -6.74 -11.59 -8.75
C ALA A 195 -5.58 -12.53 -8.38
N LEU A 196 -5.41 -12.88 -7.10
CA LEU A 196 -4.43 -13.85 -6.61
C LEU A 196 -4.71 -15.25 -7.20
N ARG A 197 -5.96 -15.67 -7.20
CA ARG A 197 -6.39 -16.96 -7.77
C ARG A 197 -6.11 -17.04 -9.26
N LYS A 198 -6.51 -16.01 -10.02
CA LYS A 198 -6.27 -15.92 -11.48
C LYS A 198 -4.80 -16.01 -11.83
N ARG A 199 -3.91 -15.51 -10.97
CA ARG A 199 -2.45 -15.53 -11.17
C ARG A 199 -1.76 -16.78 -10.60
N GLY A 200 -2.52 -17.68 -9.96
CA GLY A 200 -1.99 -18.93 -9.39
C GLY A 200 -1.25 -18.78 -8.08
N TYR A 201 -1.34 -17.60 -7.41
CA TYR A 201 -0.72 -17.39 -6.10
C TYR A 201 -1.44 -18.13 -4.98
N ILE A 202 -2.75 -18.37 -5.13
CA ILE A 202 -3.54 -19.20 -4.22
C ILE A 202 -4.27 -20.30 -4.98
N LYS A 203 -4.52 -21.43 -4.31
CA LYS A 203 -5.17 -22.60 -4.90
C LYS A 203 -6.70 -22.57 -4.83
N ARG A 204 -7.25 -21.87 -3.86
CA ARG A 204 -8.70 -21.65 -3.69
C ARG A 204 -8.97 -20.21 -3.26
N GLU A 205 -10.18 -19.77 -3.48
CA GLU A 205 -10.68 -18.50 -2.96
C GLU A 205 -11.35 -18.78 -1.61
N PRO A 206 -10.87 -18.18 -0.51
CA PRO A 206 -11.55 -18.27 0.77
C PRO A 206 -12.82 -17.41 0.75
N ASP A 207 -13.82 -17.80 1.54
CA ASP A 207 -14.99 -16.97 1.78
C ASP A 207 -14.64 -15.77 2.67
N LYS A 208 -15.43 -14.69 2.56
CA LYS A 208 -15.21 -13.49 3.38
C LYS A 208 -15.19 -13.78 4.88
N ASP A 209 -16.05 -14.70 5.35
CA ASP A 209 -16.15 -15.05 6.78
C ASP A 209 -14.99 -15.94 7.26
N GLU A 210 -14.20 -16.49 6.33
CA GLU A 210 -12.93 -17.14 6.66
C GLU A 210 -11.80 -16.11 6.87
N ILE A 211 -11.92 -14.91 6.29
CA ILE A 211 -10.89 -13.86 6.34
C ILE A 211 -11.20 -12.85 7.44
N PHE A 212 -12.45 -12.39 7.53
CA PHE A 212 -12.82 -11.25 8.37
C PHE A 212 -13.58 -11.65 9.62
N ASP A 213 -13.19 -11.05 10.75
CA ASP A 213 -13.99 -10.97 11.97
C ASP A 213 -14.19 -9.50 12.32
N THR A 214 -15.40 -9.00 12.11
CA THR A 214 -15.77 -7.60 12.37
C THR A 214 -16.26 -7.38 13.80
N SER A 215 -16.41 -8.43 14.60
CA SER A 215 -17.17 -8.40 15.86
C SER A 215 -16.52 -7.53 16.95
N LEU A 216 -15.20 -7.40 16.98
CA LEU A 216 -14.49 -6.54 17.92
C LEU A 216 -14.40 -5.11 17.39
N ILE A 217 -13.93 -4.94 16.16
CA ILE A 217 -13.67 -3.61 15.63
C ILE A 217 -14.95 -2.79 15.47
N ALA A 218 -16.08 -3.40 15.16
CA ALA A 218 -17.37 -2.72 15.10
C ALA A 218 -17.82 -2.09 16.41
N LYS A 219 -17.30 -2.57 17.56
CA LYS A 219 -17.57 -1.98 18.88
C LYS A 219 -16.55 -0.91 19.24
N ILE A 220 -15.30 -1.10 18.84
CA ILE A 220 -14.17 -0.22 19.19
C ILE A 220 -14.18 1.03 18.31
N HIS A 221 -14.53 0.88 17.04
CA HIS A 221 -14.62 1.96 16.06
C HIS A 221 -16.02 1.97 15.42
N PRO A 222 -17.06 2.46 16.13
CA PRO A 222 -18.44 2.49 15.65
C PRO A 222 -18.71 3.64 14.68
N GLU A 223 -17.85 4.64 14.64
CA GLU A 223 -17.93 5.81 13.77
C GLU A 223 -17.56 5.47 12.32
N LYS A 224 -17.77 6.45 11.43
CA LYS A 224 -17.35 6.33 10.03
C LYS A 224 -15.83 6.16 9.93
N ASP A 225 -15.39 5.36 8.98
CA ASP A 225 -13.96 5.19 8.67
C ASP A 225 -13.28 6.51 8.28
N HIS A 226 -11.96 6.54 8.43
CA HIS A 226 -11.11 7.69 8.11
C HIS A 226 -10.39 7.57 6.76
N TYR A 227 -10.73 6.59 5.93
CA TYR A 227 -9.98 6.27 4.71
C TYR A 227 -9.93 7.41 3.70
N GLY A 228 -11.02 8.15 3.58
CA GLY A 228 -11.14 9.28 2.66
C GLY A 228 -10.67 10.63 3.22
N ASP A 229 -10.33 10.72 4.51
CA ASP A 229 -9.97 11.96 5.15
C ASP A 229 -8.60 12.47 4.67
N GLY A 230 -8.61 13.58 3.94
CA GLY A 230 -7.40 14.24 3.44
C GLY A 230 -6.89 13.74 2.08
N MET A 231 -7.69 13.03 1.31
CA MET A 231 -7.46 12.85 -0.13
C MET A 231 -8.04 14.07 -0.87
N ALA A 232 -7.31 15.17 -0.86
CA ALA A 232 -7.55 16.33 -1.69
C ALA A 232 -6.37 16.51 -2.66
#